data_cbe78a600f98d772edfcd952c5917f5c
#
_entry.id   cbe78a600f98d772edfcd952c5917f5c
#
_cell.length_a   1.000
_cell.length_b   1.000
_cell.length_c   1.000
_cell.angle_alpha   90.00
_cell.angle_beta   90.00
_cell.angle_gamma   90.00
#
_symmetry.space_group_name_H-M   'P 1'
#
loop_
_entity.id
_entity.type
_entity.pdbx_description
1 polymer ?
#
loop_
_entity_poly.entity_id
_entity_poly.type
_entity_poly.pdbx_seq_one_letter_code
_entity_poly.pdbx_strand_id
1 'polypeptide(L)'
;KSLKDTEKEAAPISPEETVGKAKSRSLMQEVTTFLTSRYRFRFNVLTEETEVAGVENGISDDHLRYAKVDERWMNSLSLEAIEAGIDCWDRDIQRFVRSRRISEYHPFTAYFERLPEWDGTDRVSALARRVSDDPVWVNGFHRWMLGLSAQWMQFRPDTNRANSVAPLLVSSRQGLGKSTFCRLLMPDALKAYYTESYDLGSPASAEARLAAYGLINLDEFDKLGAS
;
A
#
# COMPACT_ATOMS: atom_id res chain seq x y z
N LYS A 1 -50.11 29.01 20.00
CA LYS A 1 -48.88 29.61 19.38
C LYS A 1 -48.42 28.69 18.29
N SER A 2 -48.77 29.13 17.05
CA SER A 2 -48.47 28.39 15.80
C SER A 2 -47.00 28.59 15.41
N LEU A 3 -46.28 27.51 15.18
CA LEU A 3 -44.97 27.50 14.55
C LEU A 3 -45.25 27.46 13.02
N LYS A 4 -44.87 28.50 12.34
CA LYS A 4 -44.85 28.54 10.87
C LYS A 4 -43.53 27.91 10.43
N ASP A 5 -43.62 26.73 9.81
CA ASP A 5 -42.54 26.13 9.02
C ASP A 5 -42.30 26.99 7.78
N THR A 6 -41.12 27.55 7.67
CA THR A 6 -40.65 28.26 6.50
C THR A 6 -39.93 27.24 5.60
N GLU A 7 -40.67 26.61 4.69
CA GLU A 7 -40.06 25.89 3.57
C GLU A 7 -39.28 26.90 2.70
N LYS A 8 -37.96 26.72 2.70
CA LYS A 8 -37.08 27.45 1.79
C LYS A 8 -37.17 26.78 0.42
N GLU A 9 -38.00 27.33 -0.41
CA GLU A 9 -38.13 26.97 -1.83
C GLU A 9 -36.77 27.15 -2.51
N ALA A 10 -36.18 26.06 -3.02
CA ALA A 10 -34.91 26.10 -3.73
C ALA A 10 -35.13 26.83 -5.09
N ALA A 11 -34.37 27.88 -5.33
CA ALA A 11 -34.43 28.65 -6.56
C ALA A 11 -34.21 27.74 -7.79
N PRO A 12 -34.94 27.97 -8.89
CA PRO A 12 -34.81 27.15 -10.10
C PRO A 12 -33.44 27.33 -10.74
N ILE A 13 -32.76 26.19 -10.99
CA ILE A 13 -31.45 26.13 -11.63
C ILE A 13 -31.58 26.68 -13.06
N SER A 14 -30.71 27.63 -13.43
CA SER A 14 -30.75 28.23 -14.77
C SER A 14 -30.39 27.20 -15.86
N PRO A 15 -30.97 27.34 -17.09
CA PRO A 15 -30.65 26.45 -18.20
C PRO A 15 -29.16 26.39 -18.54
N GLU A 16 -28.42 27.48 -18.36
CA GLU A 16 -26.97 27.55 -18.59
C GLU A 16 -26.18 26.72 -17.58
N GLU A 17 -26.59 26.71 -16.30
CA GLU A 17 -25.98 25.85 -15.27
C GLU A 17 -26.24 24.36 -15.54
N THR A 18 -27.38 24.01 -16.09
CA THR A 18 -27.74 22.63 -16.43
C THR A 18 -26.91 22.14 -17.61
N VAL A 19 -26.71 22.96 -18.64
CA VAL A 19 -25.87 22.66 -19.82
C VAL A 19 -24.39 22.53 -19.41
N GLY A 20 -23.90 23.45 -18.57
CA GLY A 20 -22.51 23.38 -18.04
C GLY A 20 -22.27 22.13 -17.24
N LYS A 21 -23.22 21.71 -16.39
CA LYS A 21 -23.09 20.45 -15.59
C LYS A 21 -23.16 19.20 -16.47
N ALA A 22 -23.98 19.18 -17.52
CA ALA A 22 -24.08 18.08 -18.48
C ALA A 22 -22.77 17.94 -19.28
N LYS A 23 -22.21 19.07 -19.78
CA LYS A 23 -20.91 19.08 -20.48
C LYS A 23 -19.75 18.61 -19.61
N SER A 24 -19.72 19.02 -18.34
CA SER A 24 -18.71 18.58 -17.38
C SER A 24 -18.81 17.08 -17.04
N ARG A 25 -20.02 16.52 -16.98
CA ARG A 25 -20.23 15.08 -16.80
C ARG A 25 -19.75 14.26 -17.99
N SER A 26 -20.01 14.73 -19.21
CA SER A 26 -19.52 14.10 -20.44
C SER A 26 -18.00 14.07 -20.46
N LEU A 27 -17.33 15.19 -20.19
CA LEU A 27 -15.87 15.28 -20.14
C LEU A 27 -15.24 14.32 -19.13
N MET A 28 -15.76 14.26 -17.90
CA MET A 28 -15.23 13.34 -16.88
C MET A 28 -15.43 11.87 -17.25
N GLN A 29 -16.47 11.56 -18.02
CA GLN A 29 -16.69 10.22 -18.54
C GLN A 29 -15.69 9.88 -19.65
N GLU A 30 -15.41 10.80 -20.55
CA GLU A 30 -14.39 10.66 -21.60
C GLU A 30 -13.00 10.44 -21.00
N VAL A 31 -12.58 11.30 -20.06
CA VAL A 31 -11.32 11.16 -19.33
C VAL A 31 -11.23 9.80 -18.64
N THR A 32 -12.28 9.40 -17.92
CA THR A 32 -12.29 8.11 -17.21
C THR A 32 -12.13 6.95 -18.19
N THR A 33 -12.92 6.94 -19.27
CA THR A 33 -12.89 5.88 -20.28
C THR A 33 -11.52 5.80 -20.96
N PHE A 34 -10.93 6.95 -21.31
CA PHE A 34 -9.62 7.04 -21.90
C PHE A 34 -8.55 6.43 -20.98
N LEU A 35 -8.50 6.89 -19.73
CA LEU A 35 -7.49 6.44 -18.78
C LEU A 35 -7.64 4.95 -18.46
N THR A 36 -8.86 4.47 -18.21
CA THR A 36 -9.08 3.06 -17.84
C THR A 36 -8.95 2.09 -19.00
N SER A 37 -9.03 2.57 -20.26
CA SER A 37 -8.76 1.73 -21.43
C SER A 37 -7.27 1.44 -21.63
N ARG A 38 -6.39 2.36 -21.22
CA ARG A 38 -4.93 2.29 -21.43
C ARG A 38 -4.15 1.89 -20.19
N TYR A 39 -4.71 2.16 -19.00
CA TYR A 39 -4.03 2.03 -17.73
C TYR A 39 -4.87 1.28 -16.71
N ARG A 40 -4.18 0.63 -15.79
CA ARG A 40 -4.74 0.12 -14.54
C ARG A 40 -4.26 0.99 -13.41
N PHE A 41 -5.17 1.40 -12.56
CA PHE A 41 -4.89 2.21 -11.38
C PHE A 41 -5.28 1.45 -10.12
N ARG A 42 -4.51 1.66 -9.06
CA ARG A 42 -4.86 1.19 -7.71
C ARG A 42 -4.36 2.20 -6.68
N PHE A 43 -5.05 2.32 -5.58
CA PHE A 43 -4.64 3.15 -4.46
C PHE A 43 -3.98 2.27 -3.40
N ASN A 44 -2.69 2.42 -3.19
CA ASN A 44 -1.93 1.68 -2.19
C ASN A 44 -2.19 2.27 -0.81
N VAL A 45 -2.91 1.54 0.04
CA VAL A 45 -3.34 2.03 1.36
C VAL A 45 -2.20 2.16 2.37
N LEU A 46 -1.03 1.52 2.15
CA LEU A 46 0.13 1.64 3.03
C LEU A 46 0.97 2.88 2.73
N THR A 47 1.12 3.21 1.46
CA THR A 47 1.90 4.37 1.02
C THR A 47 1.02 5.60 0.82
N GLU A 48 -0.32 5.43 0.88
CA GLU A 48 -1.32 6.47 0.60
C GLU A 48 -1.14 7.10 -0.79
N GLU A 49 -0.69 6.30 -1.75
CA GLU A 49 -0.37 6.76 -3.09
C GLU A 49 -1.15 6.00 -4.16
N THR A 50 -1.52 6.70 -5.23
CA THR A 50 -2.05 6.05 -6.43
C THR A 50 -0.90 5.48 -7.24
N GLU A 51 -1.05 4.22 -7.64
CA GLU A 51 -0.14 3.51 -8.52
C GLU A 51 -0.81 3.27 -9.88
N VAL A 52 -0.01 3.27 -10.94
CA VAL A 52 -0.43 3.08 -12.33
C VAL A 52 0.42 2.03 -13.02
N ALA A 53 -0.21 1.23 -13.88
CA ALA A 53 0.46 0.35 -14.83
C ALA A 53 -0.18 0.47 -16.22
N GLY A 54 0.61 0.45 -17.27
CA GLY A 54 0.11 0.36 -18.64
C GLY A 54 -0.55 -1.00 -18.90
N VAL A 55 -1.65 -1.00 -19.66
CA VAL A 55 -2.28 -2.24 -20.13
C VAL A 55 -1.47 -2.77 -21.29
N GLU A 56 -0.82 -3.91 -21.09
CA GLU A 56 -0.10 -4.63 -22.14
C GLU A 56 -0.94 -5.82 -22.64
N ASN A 57 -1.09 -5.92 -23.94
CA ASN A 57 -1.83 -7.02 -24.55
C ASN A 57 -1.20 -8.39 -24.19
N GLY A 58 -2.00 -9.27 -23.62
CA GLY A 58 -1.58 -10.64 -23.25
C GLY A 58 -0.97 -10.76 -21.85
N ILE A 59 -0.82 -9.65 -21.10
CA ILE A 59 -0.39 -9.67 -19.70
C ILE A 59 -1.62 -9.57 -18.80
N SER A 60 -1.76 -10.53 -17.88
CA SER A 60 -2.82 -10.45 -16.87
C SER A 60 -2.52 -9.33 -15.87
N ASP A 61 -3.55 -8.72 -15.31
CA ASP A 61 -3.44 -7.63 -14.34
C ASP A 61 -2.52 -7.98 -13.15
N ASP A 62 -2.36 -9.27 -12.84
CA ASP A 62 -1.50 -9.78 -11.77
C ASP A 62 0.00 -9.64 -12.04
N HIS A 63 0.40 -9.51 -13.29
CA HIS A 63 1.80 -9.40 -13.70
C HIS A 63 2.17 -7.97 -14.14
N LEU A 64 1.24 -7.03 -14.05
CA LEU A 64 1.50 -5.64 -14.38
C LEU A 64 2.49 -5.02 -13.40
N ARG A 65 3.41 -4.23 -13.95
CA ARG A 65 4.36 -3.45 -13.15
C ARG A 65 3.77 -2.10 -12.80
N TYR A 66 3.36 -1.95 -11.57
CA TYR A 66 2.82 -0.70 -11.06
C TYR A 66 3.93 0.25 -10.64
N ALA A 67 3.77 1.52 -10.99
CA ALA A 67 4.61 2.62 -10.55
C ALA A 67 3.75 3.67 -9.84
N LYS A 68 4.34 4.39 -8.88
CA LYS A 68 3.70 5.54 -8.24
C LYS A 68 3.36 6.59 -9.29
N VAL A 69 2.17 7.17 -9.20
CA VAL A 69 1.78 8.33 -10.02
C VAL A 69 2.45 9.58 -9.45
N ASP A 70 3.65 9.86 -9.92
CA ASP A 70 4.38 11.08 -9.64
C ASP A 70 3.98 12.22 -10.61
N GLU A 71 4.64 13.37 -10.50
CA GLU A 71 4.39 14.52 -11.37
C GLU A 71 4.65 14.21 -12.85
N ARG A 72 5.65 13.39 -13.17
CA ARG A 72 5.94 13.00 -14.56
C ARG A 72 4.83 12.14 -15.14
N TRP A 73 4.30 11.20 -14.36
CA TRP A 73 3.14 10.41 -14.75
C TRP A 73 1.92 11.29 -14.97
N MET A 74 1.64 12.24 -14.05
CA MET A 74 0.52 13.16 -14.21
C MET A 74 0.61 13.94 -15.52
N ASN A 75 1.78 14.48 -15.82
CA ASN A 75 2.01 15.22 -17.06
C ASN A 75 1.87 14.33 -18.30
N SER A 76 2.38 13.10 -18.27
CA SER A 76 2.24 12.15 -19.38
C SER A 76 0.78 11.80 -19.65
N LEU A 77 0.00 11.49 -18.60
CA LEU A 77 -1.43 11.18 -18.72
C LEU A 77 -2.22 12.37 -19.30
N SER A 78 -1.86 13.60 -18.91
CA SER A 78 -2.50 14.82 -19.42
C SER A 78 -2.16 15.04 -20.91
N LEU A 79 -0.90 14.91 -21.29
CA LEU A 79 -0.46 15.05 -22.68
C LEU A 79 -1.14 14.02 -23.59
N GLU A 80 -1.15 12.77 -23.18
CA GLU A 80 -1.80 11.70 -23.94
C GLU A 80 -3.30 11.91 -24.12
N ALA A 81 -3.99 12.45 -23.10
CA ALA A 81 -5.41 12.76 -23.20
C ALA A 81 -5.65 13.89 -24.21
N ILE A 82 -4.83 14.94 -24.19
CA ILE A 82 -4.87 16.05 -25.17
C ILE A 82 -4.57 15.55 -26.58
N GLU A 83 -3.53 14.73 -26.75
CA GLU A 83 -3.19 14.12 -28.04
C GLU A 83 -4.31 13.23 -28.59
N ALA A 84 -5.08 12.60 -27.72
CA ALA A 84 -6.27 11.82 -28.08
C ALA A 84 -7.48 12.70 -28.43
N GLY A 85 -7.36 14.04 -28.38
CA GLY A 85 -8.41 14.99 -28.73
C GLY A 85 -9.41 15.25 -27.60
N ILE A 86 -9.07 14.89 -26.34
CA ILE A 86 -9.92 15.17 -25.18
C ILE A 86 -9.64 16.60 -24.70
N ASP A 87 -10.65 17.45 -24.71
CA ASP A 87 -10.54 18.85 -24.25
C ASP A 87 -10.60 18.90 -22.71
N CYS A 88 -9.54 18.39 -22.06
CA CYS A 88 -9.41 18.34 -20.62
C CYS A 88 -8.22 19.17 -20.10
N TRP A 89 -8.30 19.54 -18.83
CA TRP A 89 -7.23 20.20 -18.10
C TRP A 89 -6.53 19.21 -17.18
N ASP A 90 -5.28 19.48 -16.81
CA ASP A 90 -4.51 18.69 -15.83
C ASP A 90 -5.29 18.40 -14.55
N ARG A 91 -6.08 19.38 -14.08
CA ARG A 91 -6.96 19.23 -12.90
C ARG A 91 -8.02 18.12 -13.08
N ASP A 92 -8.43 17.81 -14.30
CA ASP A 92 -9.45 16.80 -14.55
C ASP A 92 -8.83 15.40 -14.46
N ILE A 93 -7.62 15.24 -14.97
CA ILE A 93 -6.79 14.05 -14.76
C ILE A 93 -6.47 13.86 -13.27
N GLN A 94 -6.05 14.94 -12.57
CA GLN A 94 -5.78 14.89 -11.12
C GLN A 94 -7.01 14.48 -10.30
N ARG A 95 -8.20 14.98 -10.65
CA ARG A 95 -9.46 14.58 -9.98
C ARG A 95 -9.72 13.10 -10.10
N PHE A 96 -9.50 12.51 -11.28
CA PHE A 96 -9.65 11.08 -11.46
C PHE A 96 -8.62 10.31 -10.62
N VAL A 97 -7.32 10.61 -10.79
CA VAL A 97 -6.20 9.90 -10.14
C VAL A 97 -6.27 9.98 -8.61
N ARG A 98 -6.76 11.09 -8.06
CA ARG A 98 -6.87 11.30 -6.60
C ARG A 98 -8.26 11.00 -6.04
N SER A 99 -9.15 10.43 -6.85
CA SER A 99 -10.51 10.14 -6.40
C SER A 99 -10.64 8.74 -5.81
N ARG A 100 -11.64 8.55 -4.95
CA ARG A 100 -12.05 7.22 -4.45
C ARG A 100 -12.67 6.30 -5.51
N ARG A 101 -12.65 6.70 -6.79
CA ARG A 101 -13.01 5.83 -7.90
C ARG A 101 -11.95 4.78 -8.19
N ILE A 102 -10.71 5.05 -7.76
CA ILE A 102 -9.61 4.10 -7.84
C ILE A 102 -9.74 3.14 -6.68
N SER A 103 -9.71 1.84 -6.99
CA SER A 103 -9.85 0.77 -5.99
C SER A 103 -8.67 0.76 -5.03
N GLU A 104 -8.97 0.57 -3.76
CA GLU A 104 -7.96 0.38 -2.73
C GLU A 104 -7.23 -0.95 -2.94
N TYR A 105 -5.94 -0.93 -2.69
CA TYR A 105 -5.05 -2.06 -2.78
C TYR A 105 -4.21 -2.18 -1.52
N HIS A 106 -4.34 -3.30 -0.82
CA HIS A 106 -3.50 -3.62 0.31
C HIS A 106 -2.49 -4.70 -0.10
N PRO A 107 -1.18 -4.39 -0.20
CA PRO A 107 -0.18 -5.29 -0.78
C PRO A 107 -0.05 -6.62 -0.05
N PHE A 108 -0.15 -6.62 1.27
CA PHE A 108 -0.07 -7.85 2.06
C PHE A 108 -1.31 -8.72 1.89
N THR A 109 -2.51 -8.15 1.93
CA THR A 109 -3.76 -8.89 1.69
C THR A 109 -3.72 -9.53 0.31
N ALA A 110 -3.40 -8.75 -0.72
CA ALA A 110 -3.29 -9.27 -2.09
C ALA A 110 -2.21 -10.36 -2.24
N TYR A 111 -1.13 -10.29 -1.48
CA TYR A 111 -0.11 -11.34 -1.45
C TYR A 111 -0.67 -12.64 -0.85
N PHE A 112 -1.33 -12.56 0.30
CA PHE A 112 -1.89 -13.75 0.97
C PHE A 112 -3.01 -14.41 0.17
N GLU A 113 -3.86 -13.64 -0.49
CA GLU A 113 -4.95 -14.14 -1.35
C GLU A 113 -4.45 -14.95 -2.56
N ARG A 114 -3.18 -14.73 -2.97
CA ARG A 114 -2.55 -15.44 -4.09
C ARG A 114 -1.72 -16.64 -3.66
N LEU A 115 -1.56 -16.85 -2.37
CA LEU A 115 -0.80 -18.02 -1.92
C LEU A 115 -1.57 -19.30 -2.26
N PRO A 116 -0.85 -20.36 -2.68
CA PRO A 116 -1.45 -21.66 -2.84
C PRO A 116 -1.97 -22.21 -1.50
N GLU A 117 -2.84 -23.18 -1.56
CA GLU A 117 -3.25 -23.92 -0.37
C GLU A 117 -2.03 -24.51 0.37
N TRP A 118 -2.12 -24.53 1.69
CA TRP A 118 -1.05 -25.06 2.52
C TRP A 118 -0.87 -26.57 2.31
N ASP A 119 0.33 -26.99 1.99
CA ASP A 119 0.71 -28.37 1.75
C ASP A 119 1.03 -29.18 3.02
N GLY A 120 0.78 -28.65 4.20
CA GLY A 120 1.06 -29.28 5.48
C GLY A 120 2.51 -29.17 5.96
N THR A 121 3.41 -28.54 5.21
CA THR A 121 4.83 -28.45 5.54
C THR A 121 5.12 -27.27 6.47
N ASP A 122 5.71 -27.53 7.64
CA ASP A 122 6.15 -26.49 8.59
C ASP A 122 7.47 -25.85 8.15
N ARG A 123 7.36 -24.87 7.24
CA ARG A 123 8.51 -24.10 6.76
C ARG A 123 9.02 -23.09 7.77
N VAL A 124 8.18 -22.63 8.68
CA VAL A 124 8.54 -21.62 9.68
C VAL A 124 9.52 -22.20 10.69
N SER A 125 9.23 -23.37 11.25
CA SER A 125 10.15 -24.04 12.17
C SER A 125 11.43 -24.49 11.45
N ALA A 126 11.35 -24.92 10.19
CA ALA A 126 12.53 -25.25 9.41
C ALA A 126 13.43 -24.02 9.18
N LEU A 127 12.84 -22.85 8.95
CA LEU A 127 13.57 -21.58 8.83
C LEU A 127 14.19 -21.16 10.17
N ALA A 128 13.47 -21.29 11.27
CA ALA A 128 13.99 -21.00 12.62
C ALA A 128 15.24 -21.83 12.95
N ARG A 129 15.25 -23.12 12.61
CA ARG A 129 16.40 -24.03 12.82
C ARG A 129 17.64 -23.67 12.02
N ARG A 130 17.53 -22.80 11.00
CA ARG A 130 18.71 -22.23 10.34
C ARG A 130 19.53 -21.31 11.24
N VAL A 131 18.91 -20.80 12.30
CA VAL A 131 19.55 -19.93 13.29
C VAL A 131 19.96 -20.74 14.53
N SER A 132 19.02 -21.51 15.09
CA SER A 132 19.25 -22.34 16.28
C SER A 132 18.24 -23.48 16.38
N ASP A 133 18.67 -24.64 16.84
CA ASP A 133 17.80 -25.78 17.16
C ASP A 133 17.18 -25.69 18.56
N ASP A 134 17.49 -24.65 19.35
CA ASP A 134 16.89 -24.43 20.66
C ASP A 134 15.35 -24.40 20.55
N PRO A 135 14.65 -25.28 21.27
CA PRO A 135 13.19 -25.34 21.24
C PRO A 135 12.51 -24.02 21.66
N VAL A 136 13.12 -23.25 22.55
CA VAL A 136 12.60 -21.95 23.00
C VAL A 136 12.63 -20.96 21.84
N TRP A 137 13.76 -20.93 21.10
CA TRP A 137 13.91 -20.12 19.91
C TRP A 137 12.91 -20.54 18.81
N VAL A 138 12.87 -21.83 18.47
CA VAL A 138 11.99 -22.34 17.39
C VAL A 138 10.52 -22.02 17.67
N ASN A 139 10.05 -22.30 18.89
CA ASN A 139 8.67 -22.00 19.29
C ASN A 139 8.40 -20.48 19.35
N GLY A 140 9.33 -19.72 19.88
CA GLY A 140 9.22 -18.25 19.96
C GLY A 140 9.16 -17.61 18.57
N PHE A 141 10.04 -18.03 17.67
CA PHE A 141 10.04 -17.55 16.29
C PHE A 141 8.77 -17.92 15.54
N HIS A 142 8.28 -19.15 15.71
CA HIS A 142 7.01 -19.57 15.10
C HIS A 142 5.83 -18.69 15.55
N ARG A 143 5.71 -18.45 16.85
CA ARG A 143 4.65 -17.57 17.40
C ARG A 143 4.79 -16.14 16.91
N TRP A 144 6.00 -15.64 16.82
CA TRP A 144 6.27 -14.30 16.29
C TRP A 144 5.86 -14.18 14.82
N MET A 145 6.20 -15.17 13.98
CA MET A 145 5.80 -15.22 12.58
C MET A 145 4.28 -15.27 12.41
N LEU A 146 3.56 -16.02 13.25
CA LEU A 146 2.09 -16.02 13.26
C LEU A 146 1.53 -14.64 13.59
N GLY A 147 2.09 -13.97 14.61
CA GLY A 147 1.72 -12.60 14.98
C GLY A 147 2.00 -11.60 13.85
N LEU A 148 3.16 -11.71 13.19
CA LEU A 148 3.53 -10.88 12.05
C LEU A 148 2.55 -11.07 10.89
N SER A 149 2.26 -12.32 10.53
CA SER A 149 1.31 -12.64 9.47
C SER A 149 -0.11 -12.13 9.78
N ALA A 150 -0.56 -12.27 11.03
CA ALA A 150 -1.85 -11.75 11.47
C ALA A 150 -1.93 -10.22 11.36
N GLN A 151 -0.84 -9.50 11.65
CA GLN A 151 -0.76 -8.05 11.45
C GLN A 151 -0.82 -7.68 9.95
N TRP A 152 -0.06 -8.37 9.12
CA TRP A 152 -0.05 -8.15 7.67
C TRP A 152 -1.42 -8.38 7.03
N MET A 153 -2.17 -9.37 7.54
CA MET A 153 -3.54 -9.69 7.08
C MET A 153 -4.62 -8.80 7.71
N GLN A 154 -4.27 -7.91 8.64
CA GLN A 154 -5.22 -7.11 9.42
C GLN A 154 -6.32 -7.97 10.06
N PHE A 155 -5.96 -9.20 10.47
CA PHE A 155 -6.90 -10.25 10.89
C PHE A 155 -7.73 -9.89 12.15
N ARG A 156 -7.33 -8.86 12.90
CA ARG A 156 -8.05 -8.36 14.08
C ARG A 156 -8.01 -6.84 14.14
N PRO A 157 -8.77 -6.13 13.30
CA PRO A 157 -8.80 -4.67 13.31
C PRO A 157 -9.19 -4.09 14.68
N ASP A 158 -10.03 -4.81 15.44
CA ASP A 158 -10.56 -4.34 16.73
C ASP A 158 -9.53 -4.39 17.88
N THR A 159 -8.48 -5.19 17.76
CA THR A 159 -7.49 -5.34 18.83
C THR A 159 -6.24 -4.52 18.60
N ASN A 160 -5.98 -4.07 17.39
CA ASN A 160 -4.85 -3.25 16.91
C ASN A 160 -3.53 -3.44 17.72
N ARG A 161 -3.30 -4.69 18.18
CA ARG A 161 -2.13 -5.03 19.00
C ARG A 161 -1.01 -5.46 18.08
N ALA A 162 -0.01 -4.59 17.96
CA ALA A 162 1.26 -4.95 17.37
C ALA A 162 1.88 -6.16 18.10
N ASN A 163 2.76 -6.89 17.41
CA ASN A 163 3.65 -7.85 18.09
C ASN A 163 4.39 -7.11 19.21
N SER A 164 4.17 -7.53 20.44
CA SER A 164 4.80 -6.94 21.62
C SER A 164 6.24 -7.43 21.82
N VAL A 165 6.69 -8.38 20.99
CA VAL A 165 8.03 -8.96 21.03
C VAL A 165 8.62 -9.01 19.64
N ALA A 166 9.94 -8.91 19.55
CA ALA A 166 10.70 -9.07 18.31
C ALA A 166 11.83 -10.05 18.53
N PRO A 167 12.20 -10.87 17.52
CA PRO A 167 13.38 -11.73 17.61
C PRO A 167 14.64 -10.87 17.63
N LEU A 168 15.60 -11.22 18.51
CA LEU A 168 16.90 -10.59 18.63
C LEU A 168 17.99 -11.58 18.22
N LEU A 169 18.74 -11.27 17.16
CA LEU A 169 19.83 -12.08 16.66
C LEU A 169 21.17 -11.53 17.19
N VAL A 170 21.74 -12.19 18.16
CA VAL A 170 23.03 -11.80 18.80
C VAL A 170 24.14 -12.74 18.38
N SER A 171 25.31 -12.21 18.07
CA SER A 171 26.51 -13.00 17.79
C SER A 171 27.77 -12.18 18.07
N SER A 172 28.78 -12.82 18.64
CA SER A 172 30.12 -12.24 18.80
C SER A 172 30.92 -12.17 17.51
N ARG A 173 30.48 -12.89 16.47
CA ARG A 173 31.11 -12.88 15.13
C ARG A 173 30.31 -12.03 14.15
N GLN A 174 31.02 -11.24 13.35
CA GLN A 174 30.47 -10.56 12.20
C GLN A 174 30.34 -11.51 11.01
N GLY A 175 29.51 -11.14 10.03
CA GLY A 175 29.41 -11.87 8.74
C GLY A 175 28.65 -13.20 8.80
N LEU A 176 27.91 -13.51 9.87
CA LEU A 176 27.10 -14.74 9.98
C LEU A 176 25.77 -14.67 9.21
N GLY A 177 25.51 -13.59 8.49
CA GLY A 177 24.30 -13.47 7.68
C GLY A 177 23.04 -13.07 8.45
N LYS A 178 23.13 -12.43 9.63
CA LYS A 178 21.97 -11.97 10.41
C LYS A 178 21.06 -11.04 9.59
N SER A 179 21.61 -9.98 9.00
CA SER A 179 20.83 -9.04 8.18
C SER A 179 20.28 -9.71 6.92
N THR A 180 21.04 -10.66 6.32
CA THR A 180 20.57 -11.49 5.21
C THR A 180 19.36 -12.33 5.62
N PHE A 181 19.41 -12.96 6.80
CA PHE A 181 18.28 -13.73 7.34
C PHE A 181 17.06 -12.84 7.51
N CYS A 182 17.19 -11.67 8.15
CA CYS A 182 16.08 -10.71 8.32
C CYS A 182 15.48 -10.29 6.98
N ARG A 183 16.31 -10.03 5.98
CA ARG A 183 15.86 -9.64 4.63
C ARG A 183 15.11 -10.77 3.92
N LEU A 184 15.47 -12.01 4.16
CA LEU A 184 14.81 -13.19 3.57
C LEU A 184 13.44 -13.50 4.21
N LEU A 185 13.13 -12.93 5.37
CA LEU A 185 11.80 -13.05 5.99
C LEU A 185 10.72 -12.32 5.18
N MET A 186 11.11 -11.31 4.41
CA MET A 186 10.18 -10.60 3.54
C MET A 186 10.11 -11.28 2.18
N PRO A 187 8.91 -11.70 1.72
CA PRO A 187 8.72 -12.25 0.38
C PRO A 187 9.16 -11.28 -0.72
N ASP A 188 9.66 -11.79 -1.83
CA ASP A 188 10.17 -10.97 -2.94
C ASP A 188 9.14 -9.96 -3.45
N ALA A 189 7.88 -10.36 -3.53
CA ALA A 189 6.78 -9.49 -3.95
C ALA A 189 6.50 -8.33 -2.98
N LEU A 190 6.96 -8.44 -1.72
CA LEU A 190 6.71 -7.46 -0.65
C LEU A 190 8.00 -6.74 -0.22
N LYS A 191 9.12 -6.94 -0.92
CA LYS A 191 10.42 -6.34 -0.55
C LYS A 191 10.42 -4.82 -0.46
N ALA A 192 9.55 -4.14 -1.19
CA ALA A 192 9.37 -2.69 -1.10
C ALA A 192 8.91 -2.23 0.29
N TYR A 193 8.32 -3.13 1.09
CA TYR A 193 7.82 -2.88 2.45
C TYR A 193 8.77 -3.39 3.55
N TYR A 194 10.02 -3.62 3.21
CA TYR A 194 11.11 -3.95 4.13
C TYR A 194 12.11 -2.81 4.20
N THR A 195 12.62 -2.50 5.40
CA THR A 195 13.70 -1.53 5.56
C THR A 195 14.67 -1.95 6.65
N GLU A 196 15.95 -1.59 6.47
CA GLU A 196 17.02 -1.65 7.48
C GLU A 196 17.42 -0.24 7.94
N SER A 197 16.89 0.79 7.26
CA SER A 197 17.19 2.18 7.56
C SER A 197 16.04 2.81 8.36
N TYR A 198 16.16 2.72 9.69
CA TYR A 198 15.16 3.25 10.60
C TYR A 198 15.78 4.25 11.58
N ASP A 199 15.29 5.49 11.54
CA ASP A 199 15.73 6.53 12.47
C ASP A 199 14.70 6.69 13.59
N LEU A 200 15.12 6.37 14.81
CA LEU A 200 14.33 6.53 16.03
C LEU A 200 14.37 7.96 16.59
N GLY A 201 15.25 8.82 16.07
CA GLY A 201 15.47 10.18 16.58
C GLY A 201 14.32 11.15 16.29
N SER A 202 13.39 10.82 15.39
CA SER A 202 12.24 11.64 15.04
C SER A 202 10.94 10.87 15.18
N PRO A 203 10.15 11.07 16.26
CA PRO A 203 8.92 10.32 16.51
C PRO A 203 7.90 10.39 15.36
N ALA A 204 7.66 11.56 14.80
CA ALA A 204 6.72 11.73 13.69
C ALA A 204 7.16 10.98 12.41
N SER A 205 8.47 11.00 12.10
CA SER A 205 9.04 10.24 11.00
C SER A 205 8.99 8.73 11.26
N ALA A 206 9.15 8.32 12.53
CA ALA A 206 9.06 6.93 12.95
C ALA A 206 7.64 6.36 12.78
N GLU A 207 6.61 7.10 13.19
CA GLU A 207 5.21 6.70 13.01
C GLU A 207 4.81 6.52 11.54
N ALA A 208 5.15 7.48 10.70
CA ALA A 208 4.86 7.40 9.26
C ALA A 208 5.55 6.20 8.60
N ARG A 209 6.78 5.89 9.02
CA ARG A 209 7.52 4.73 8.52
C ARG A 209 6.96 3.40 9.05
N LEU A 210 6.54 3.34 10.32
CA LEU A 210 5.89 2.16 10.87
C LEU A 210 4.61 1.79 10.11
N ALA A 211 3.86 2.79 9.65
CA ALA A 211 2.67 2.57 8.84
C ALA A 211 2.98 2.05 7.42
N ALA A 212 4.12 2.46 6.84
CA ALA A 212 4.48 2.14 5.46
C ALA A 212 5.24 0.82 5.29
N TYR A 213 5.85 0.27 6.35
CA TYR A 213 6.68 -0.94 6.27
C TYR A 213 6.06 -2.11 7.03
N GLY A 214 6.08 -3.28 6.41
CA GLY A 214 5.63 -4.52 7.03
C GLY A 214 6.68 -5.19 7.92
N LEU A 215 7.96 -4.93 7.67
CA LEU A 215 9.07 -5.45 8.46
C LEU A 215 10.21 -4.45 8.50
N ILE A 216 10.64 -4.11 9.70
CA ILE A 216 11.77 -3.22 9.96
C ILE A 216 12.86 -4.00 10.66
N ASN A 217 14.06 -4.06 10.10
CA ASN A 217 15.24 -4.59 10.74
C ASN A 217 16.02 -3.44 11.40
N LEU A 218 16.16 -3.49 12.72
CA LEU A 218 17.00 -2.58 13.47
C LEU A 218 18.41 -3.18 13.56
N ASP A 219 19.25 -2.89 12.58
CA ASP A 219 20.64 -3.34 12.60
C ASP A 219 21.45 -2.46 13.57
N GLU A 220 22.49 -3.05 14.18
CA GLU A 220 23.35 -2.37 15.15
C GLU A 220 22.58 -1.67 16.30
N PHE A 221 21.60 -2.37 16.86
CA PHE A 221 20.74 -1.87 17.94
C PHE A 221 21.52 -1.38 19.17
N ASP A 222 22.75 -1.87 19.38
CA ASP A 222 23.69 -1.46 20.42
C ASP A 222 24.19 0.00 20.27
N LYS A 223 24.09 0.57 19.06
CA LYS A 223 24.42 1.99 18.81
C LYS A 223 23.28 2.96 19.15
N LEU A 224 22.10 2.46 19.43
CA LEU A 224 21.01 3.28 19.96
C LEU A 224 21.32 3.57 21.42
N GLY A 225 22.11 4.63 21.65
CA GLY A 225 22.55 5.03 22.97
C GLY A 225 21.38 5.21 23.93
N ALA A 226 21.54 4.72 25.14
CA ALA A 226 20.67 5.05 26.25
C ALA A 226 20.74 6.58 26.47
N SER A 227 19.73 7.30 25.99
CA SER A 227 19.51 8.72 26.29
C SER A 227 18.76 8.86 27.59
#